data_7cacf38f3b504c419a3e9849ea6b3705
#
_entry.id   7cacf38f3b504c419a3e9849ea6b3705
#
_cell.length_a   1.000
_cell.length_b   1.000
_cell.length_c   1.000
_cell.angle_alpha   90.00
_cell.angle_beta   90.00
_cell.angle_gamma   90.00
#
_symmetry.space_group_name_H-M   'P 1'
#
loop_
_entity.id
_entity.type
_entity.pdbx_description
1 polymer ?
#
loop_
_entity_poly.entity_id
_entity_poly.type
_entity_poly.pdbx_seq_one_letter_code
_entity_poly.pdbx_strand_id
1 'polypeptide(L)'
;MEKALQAAYPDWSVRRAFTAQIIINHVQARDDEKIDNVDQALERAVDNGVKNLVVQPTHLMHGAEYDELVETLDNYKDKFETVTVAEPMLGEVGSDATVINEDKAKVAEAITAEAVKTAGYDSLDAAKEDGTAFVFMGHGTSHSAKVSYSQMAAQMKDLSYDNVFIGTVEGEPEETACENVIEAVKEAGYTKVVLRPLMVVAGDHANNDMAGDDEDSWKSQFTASGYFDSVDTQISGLGRIEAIQQIC
;
A
#
# COMPACT_ATOMS: atom_id res chain seq x y z
N MET A 1 -9.83 -6.68 -5.84
CA MET A 1 -8.89 -7.82 -5.79
C MET A 1 -9.61 -9.15 -5.85
N GLU A 2 -10.46 -9.60 -4.89
CA GLU A 2 -11.15 -10.90 -4.92
C GLU A 2 -11.87 -11.19 -6.25
N LYS A 3 -12.66 -10.23 -6.76
CA LYS A 3 -13.33 -10.36 -8.06
C LYS A 3 -12.36 -10.43 -9.24
N ALA A 4 -11.24 -9.74 -9.18
CA ALA A 4 -10.22 -9.78 -10.24
C ALA A 4 -9.54 -11.15 -10.26
N LEU A 5 -9.16 -11.69 -9.10
CA LEU A 5 -8.61 -13.03 -8.97
C LEU A 5 -9.60 -14.11 -9.45
N GLN A 6 -10.89 -14.02 -9.04
CA GLN A 6 -11.90 -14.99 -9.49
C GLN A 6 -12.14 -14.92 -11.01
N ALA A 7 -12.02 -13.73 -11.63
CA ALA A 7 -12.14 -13.57 -13.07
C ALA A 7 -10.90 -14.14 -13.82
N ALA A 8 -9.71 -13.95 -13.26
CA ALA A 8 -8.47 -14.47 -13.83
C ALA A 8 -8.37 -16.01 -13.69
N TYR A 9 -8.91 -16.56 -12.61
CA TYR A 9 -8.84 -17.99 -12.30
C TYR A 9 -10.25 -18.58 -12.08
N PRO A 10 -11.08 -18.70 -13.12
CA PRO A 10 -12.49 -19.10 -12.99
C PRO A 10 -12.70 -20.53 -12.47
N ASP A 11 -11.70 -21.39 -12.64
CA ASP A 11 -11.74 -22.79 -12.18
C ASP A 11 -11.32 -22.95 -10.70
N TRP A 12 -10.85 -21.88 -10.07
CA TRP A 12 -10.45 -21.86 -8.67
C TRP A 12 -11.53 -21.27 -7.78
N SER A 13 -11.64 -21.78 -6.56
CA SER A 13 -12.51 -21.18 -5.54
C SER A 13 -11.75 -20.09 -4.79
N VAL A 14 -11.96 -18.84 -5.16
CA VAL A 14 -11.35 -17.69 -4.47
C VAL A 14 -12.14 -17.37 -3.20
N ARG A 15 -11.44 -17.22 -2.09
CA ARG A 15 -12.00 -16.86 -0.78
C ARG A 15 -11.08 -15.85 -0.12
N ARG A 16 -11.65 -14.96 0.69
CA ARG A 16 -10.88 -13.98 1.46
C ARG A 16 -10.79 -14.40 2.93
N ALA A 17 -9.70 -14.04 3.55
CA ALA A 17 -9.48 -14.02 4.99
C ALA A 17 -8.86 -12.70 5.39
N PHE A 18 -9.07 -12.27 6.63
CA PHE A 18 -8.46 -11.07 7.16
C PHE A 18 -7.44 -11.43 8.23
N THR A 19 -6.33 -10.70 8.25
CA THR A 19 -5.27 -10.84 9.27
C THR A 19 -5.60 -10.07 10.55
N ALA A 20 -6.31 -8.94 10.45
CA ALA A 20 -6.60 -8.06 11.57
C ALA A 20 -7.98 -8.34 12.20
N GLN A 21 -8.02 -8.93 13.40
CA GLN A 21 -9.26 -9.24 14.12
C GLN A 21 -10.11 -8.00 14.41
N ILE A 22 -9.49 -6.84 14.68
CA ILE A 22 -10.22 -5.60 14.91
C ILE A 22 -11.01 -5.18 13.68
N ILE A 23 -10.46 -5.37 12.48
CA ILE A 23 -11.15 -5.05 11.21
C ILE A 23 -12.30 -6.01 10.97
N ILE A 24 -12.11 -7.32 11.26
CA ILE A 24 -13.20 -8.32 11.18
C ILE A 24 -14.38 -7.88 12.05
N ASN A 25 -14.10 -7.48 13.30
CA ASN A 25 -15.12 -7.03 14.24
C ASN A 25 -15.84 -5.76 13.75
N HIS A 26 -15.10 -4.80 13.19
CA HIS A 26 -15.69 -3.57 12.63
C HIS A 26 -16.58 -3.86 11.43
N VAL A 27 -16.14 -4.70 10.49
CA VAL A 27 -16.95 -5.09 9.32
C VAL A 27 -18.21 -5.84 9.76
N GLN A 28 -18.09 -6.76 10.70
CA GLN A 28 -19.25 -7.48 11.23
C GLN A 28 -20.25 -6.53 11.91
N ALA A 29 -19.77 -5.56 12.69
CA ALA A 29 -20.63 -4.60 13.37
C ALA A 29 -21.33 -3.64 12.41
N ARG A 30 -20.66 -3.23 11.33
CA ARG A 30 -21.16 -2.27 10.36
C ARG A 30 -22.09 -2.92 9.31
N ASP A 31 -21.70 -4.06 8.78
CA ASP A 31 -22.29 -4.66 7.57
C ASP A 31 -23.01 -5.99 7.85
N ASP A 32 -22.96 -6.51 9.10
CA ASP A 32 -23.41 -7.85 9.50
C ASP A 32 -22.74 -8.96 8.67
N GLU A 33 -21.55 -8.69 8.14
CA GLU A 33 -20.79 -9.64 7.33
C GLU A 33 -19.77 -10.38 8.20
N LYS A 34 -19.82 -11.72 8.15
CA LYS A 34 -18.86 -12.58 8.83
C LYS A 34 -17.70 -12.89 7.90
N ILE A 35 -16.51 -12.48 8.30
CA ILE A 35 -15.28 -12.73 7.58
C ILE A 35 -14.41 -13.64 8.45
N ASP A 36 -13.88 -14.71 7.86
CA ASP A 36 -12.95 -15.59 8.53
C ASP A 36 -11.60 -14.87 8.75
N ASN A 37 -10.98 -15.11 9.90
CA ASN A 37 -9.54 -14.87 10.04
C ASN A 37 -8.75 -15.98 9.33
N VAL A 38 -7.42 -15.89 9.34
CA VAL A 38 -6.55 -16.82 8.59
C VAL A 38 -6.77 -18.26 9.06
N ASP A 39 -6.74 -18.52 10.38
CA ASP A 39 -6.95 -19.87 10.92
C ASP A 39 -8.31 -20.45 10.54
N GLN A 40 -9.37 -19.68 10.71
CA GLN A 40 -10.74 -20.11 10.37
C GLN A 40 -10.89 -20.43 8.88
N ALA A 41 -10.24 -19.62 8.02
CA ALA A 41 -10.25 -19.86 6.57
C ALA A 41 -9.49 -21.13 6.20
N LEU A 42 -8.34 -21.39 6.84
CA LEU A 42 -7.53 -22.59 6.63
C LEU A 42 -8.25 -23.84 7.15
N GLU A 43 -8.82 -23.79 8.36
CA GLU A 43 -9.64 -24.89 8.91
C GLU A 43 -10.79 -25.22 7.96
N ARG A 44 -11.51 -24.21 7.49
CA ARG A 44 -12.60 -24.39 6.52
C ARG A 44 -12.14 -25.00 5.20
N ALA A 45 -10.94 -24.61 4.72
CA ALA A 45 -10.35 -25.20 3.51
C ALA A 45 -10.05 -26.70 3.71
N VAL A 46 -9.48 -27.05 4.87
CA VAL A 46 -9.21 -28.46 5.23
C VAL A 46 -10.53 -29.26 5.32
N ASP A 47 -11.53 -28.74 6.01
CA ASP A 47 -12.84 -29.40 6.18
C ASP A 47 -13.56 -29.59 4.83
N ASN A 48 -13.37 -28.69 3.88
CA ASN A 48 -13.91 -28.79 2.53
C ASN A 48 -13.07 -29.69 1.60
N GLY A 49 -12.00 -30.31 2.09
CA GLY A 49 -11.15 -31.23 1.32
C GLY A 49 -10.33 -30.54 0.22
N VAL A 50 -9.98 -29.25 0.41
CA VAL A 50 -9.07 -28.56 -0.50
C VAL A 50 -7.73 -29.26 -0.49
N LYS A 51 -7.18 -29.54 -1.68
CA LYS A 51 -5.91 -30.23 -1.84
C LYS A 51 -4.76 -29.28 -2.17
N ASN A 52 -5.05 -28.32 -3.05
CA ASN A 52 -4.06 -27.35 -3.51
C ASN A 52 -4.49 -25.97 -3.03
N LEU A 53 -3.66 -25.37 -2.18
CA LEU A 53 -3.87 -24.04 -1.63
C LEU A 53 -2.90 -23.05 -2.25
N VAL A 54 -3.44 -21.95 -2.78
CA VAL A 54 -2.65 -20.78 -3.17
C VAL A 54 -3.09 -19.62 -2.29
N VAL A 55 -2.14 -18.99 -1.63
CA VAL A 55 -2.38 -17.82 -0.78
C VAL A 55 -1.80 -16.59 -1.47
N GLN A 56 -2.67 -15.64 -1.81
CA GLN A 56 -2.29 -14.32 -2.33
C GLN A 56 -2.38 -13.30 -1.20
N PRO A 57 -1.26 -12.91 -0.58
CA PRO A 57 -1.25 -11.83 0.39
C PRO A 57 -1.53 -10.51 -0.32
N THR A 58 -2.38 -9.69 0.30
CA THR A 58 -2.63 -8.32 -0.17
C THR A 58 -1.81 -7.30 0.64
N HIS A 59 -0.78 -7.77 1.33
CA HIS A 59 0.17 -6.92 2.05
C HIS A 59 1.02 -6.11 1.07
N LEU A 60 1.40 -4.90 1.48
CA LEU A 60 2.28 -4.04 0.68
C LEU A 60 3.70 -4.63 0.59
N MET A 61 4.21 -5.13 1.71
CA MET A 61 5.61 -5.59 1.86
C MET A 61 5.72 -6.80 2.79
N HIS A 62 6.91 -7.37 2.90
CA HIS A 62 7.30 -8.40 3.86
C HIS A 62 7.42 -7.81 5.28
N GLY A 63 6.31 -7.32 5.83
CA GLY A 63 6.24 -6.79 7.20
C GLY A 63 5.81 -7.84 8.21
N ALA A 64 5.63 -7.42 9.48
CA ALA A 64 5.26 -8.30 10.58
C ALA A 64 3.98 -9.10 10.30
N GLU A 65 2.96 -8.49 9.70
CA GLU A 65 1.70 -9.17 9.36
C GLU A 65 1.87 -10.26 8.29
N TYR A 66 2.82 -10.06 7.34
CA TYR A 66 3.15 -11.08 6.37
C TYR A 66 3.90 -12.25 7.02
N ASP A 67 4.84 -11.96 7.91
CA ASP A 67 5.59 -12.98 8.66
C ASP A 67 4.62 -13.83 9.51
N GLU A 68 3.66 -13.21 10.20
CA GLU A 68 2.61 -13.90 10.96
C GLU A 68 1.74 -14.79 10.06
N LEU A 69 1.38 -14.31 8.86
CA LEU A 69 0.66 -15.12 7.88
C LEU A 69 1.45 -16.37 7.49
N VAL A 70 2.75 -16.22 7.18
CA VAL A 70 3.61 -17.34 6.77
C VAL A 70 3.78 -18.33 7.92
N GLU A 71 3.99 -17.86 9.15
CA GLU A 71 4.07 -18.71 10.34
C GLU A 71 2.77 -19.49 10.58
N THR A 72 1.62 -18.83 10.41
CA THR A 72 0.32 -19.49 10.50
C THR A 72 0.17 -20.58 9.45
N LEU A 73 0.53 -20.30 8.19
CA LEU A 73 0.48 -21.27 7.10
C LEU A 73 1.37 -22.49 7.34
N ASP A 74 2.52 -22.31 7.98
CA ASP A 74 3.44 -23.41 8.32
C ASP A 74 2.76 -24.47 9.23
N ASN A 75 1.81 -24.07 10.07
CA ASN A 75 1.06 -24.98 10.92
C ASN A 75 0.04 -25.84 10.15
N TYR A 76 -0.29 -25.45 8.93
CA TYR A 76 -1.30 -26.10 8.08
C TYR A 76 -0.73 -26.77 6.84
N LYS A 77 0.55 -26.59 6.50
CA LYS A 77 1.14 -27.07 5.24
C LYS A 77 0.97 -28.57 5.01
N ASP A 78 1.03 -29.36 6.08
CA ASP A 78 0.88 -30.83 6.01
C ASP A 78 -0.60 -31.26 5.85
N LYS A 79 -1.56 -30.33 5.87
CA LYS A 79 -2.99 -30.60 5.65
C LYS A 79 -3.39 -30.54 4.18
N PHE A 80 -2.52 -30.02 3.32
CA PHE A 80 -2.75 -29.87 1.88
C PHE A 80 -1.74 -30.69 1.08
N GLU A 81 -2.07 -31.03 -0.16
CA GLU A 81 -1.14 -31.68 -1.08
C GLU A 81 -0.07 -30.66 -1.56
N THR A 82 -0.49 -29.41 -1.81
CA THR A 82 0.39 -28.30 -2.14
C THR A 82 -0.05 -27.01 -1.46
N VAL A 83 0.92 -26.22 -0.99
CA VAL A 83 0.71 -24.85 -0.50
C VAL A 83 1.68 -23.93 -1.23
N THR A 84 1.16 -22.92 -1.87
CA THR A 84 1.95 -21.86 -2.53
C THR A 84 1.55 -20.52 -1.95
N VAL A 85 2.53 -19.72 -1.54
CA VAL A 85 2.32 -18.35 -1.05
C VAL A 85 2.96 -17.41 -2.05
N ALA A 86 2.18 -16.46 -2.54
CA ALA A 86 2.71 -15.41 -3.41
C ALA A 86 3.45 -14.32 -2.61
N GLU A 87 4.28 -13.57 -3.30
CA GLU A 87 4.98 -12.43 -2.72
C GLU A 87 4.01 -11.29 -2.39
N PRO A 88 4.33 -10.45 -1.39
CA PRO A 88 3.67 -9.17 -1.19
C PRO A 88 3.85 -8.25 -2.41
N MET A 89 3.04 -7.19 -2.46
CA MET A 89 2.93 -6.31 -3.63
C MET A 89 4.27 -5.70 -4.09
N LEU A 90 5.17 -5.35 -3.17
CA LEU A 90 6.48 -4.77 -3.47
C LEU A 90 7.58 -5.82 -3.70
N GLY A 91 7.24 -7.13 -3.69
CA GLY A 91 8.20 -8.22 -3.85
C GLY A 91 9.28 -8.24 -2.76
N GLU A 92 10.42 -8.82 -3.07
CA GLU A 92 11.54 -8.96 -2.14
C GLU A 92 12.03 -7.63 -1.57
N VAL A 93 12.38 -7.63 -0.28
CA VAL A 93 12.92 -6.45 0.42
C VAL A 93 14.38 -6.19 0.00
N GLY A 94 15.19 -7.25 -0.16
CA GLY A 94 16.62 -7.11 -0.46
C GLY A 94 17.44 -6.59 0.74
N SER A 95 18.68 -6.15 0.47
CA SER A 95 19.69 -5.88 1.50
C SER A 95 19.69 -4.45 2.05
N ASP A 96 19.25 -3.49 1.28
CA ASP A 96 19.35 -2.06 1.63
C ASP A 96 18.36 -1.16 0.87
N ALA A 97 18.38 0.13 1.18
CA ALA A 97 17.45 1.13 0.66
C ALA A 97 17.56 1.38 -0.86
N THR A 98 18.61 0.90 -1.51
CA THR A 98 18.83 1.11 -2.96
C THR A 98 18.33 -0.04 -3.83
N VAL A 99 17.83 -1.11 -3.21
CA VAL A 99 17.34 -2.29 -3.93
C VAL A 99 16.01 -1.97 -4.60
N ILE A 100 16.02 -1.98 -5.92
CA ILE A 100 14.84 -1.88 -6.78
C ILE A 100 14.54 -3.23 -7.44
N ASN A 101 13.29 -3.46 -7.82
CA ASN A 101 12.89 -4.66 -8.52
C ASN A 101 11.69 -4.37 -9.45
N GLU A 102 11.34 -5.35 -10.27
CA GLU A 102 10.24 -5.20 -11.23
C GLU A 102 8.88 -4.97 -10.55
N ASP A 103 8.64 -5.56 -9.37
CA ASP A 103 7.37 -5.39 -8.65
C ASP A 103 7.22 -3.97 -8.12
N LYS A 104 8.29 -3.41 -7.54
CA LYS A 104 8.33 -2.00 -7.12
C LYS A 104 8.13 -1.06 -8.31
N ALA A 105 8.74 -1.35 -9.45
CA ALA A 105 8.57 -0.54 -10.68
C ALA A 105 7.11 -0.55 -11.15
N LYS A 106 6.49 -1.72 -11.27
CA LYS A 106 5.08 -1.86 -11.65
C LYS A 106 4.14 -1.11 -10.70
N VAL A 107 4.38 -1.22 -9.40
CA VAL A 107 3.58 -0.49 -8.39
C VAL A 107 3.79 1.01 -8.54
N ALA A 108 5.04 1.48 -8.64
CA ALA A 108 5.36 2.90 -8.81
C ALA A 108 4.68 3.51 -10.03
N GLU A 109 4.74 2.82 -11.17
CA GLU A 109 4.07 3.24 -12.42
C GLU A 109 2.55 3.29 -12.25
N ALA A 110 1.94 2.23 -11.70
CA ALA A 110 0.50 2.13 -11.55
C ALA A 110 -0.07 3.20 -10.60
N ILE A 111 0.55 3.41 -9.44
CA ILE A 111 0.06 4.39 -8.47
C ILE A 111 0.26 5.83 -8.94
N THR A 112 1.38 6.10 -9.61
CA THR A 112 1.68 7.43 -10.14
C THR A 112 0.73 7.78 -11.30
N ALA A 113 0.52 6.87 -12.24
CA ALA A 113 -0.43 7.08 -13.34
C ALA A 113 -1.85 7.38 -12.82
N GLU A 114 -2.32 6.63 -11.82
CA GLU A 114 -3.65 6.86 -11.24
C GLU A 114 -3.72 8.18 -10.46
N ALA A 115 -2.68 8.57 -9.74
CA ALA A 115 -2.63 9.84 -9.02
C ALA A 115 -2.66 11.04 -9.98
N VAL A 116 -1.87 11.01 -11.05
CA VAL A 116 -1.81 12.00 -12.11
C VAL A 116 -3.17 12.17 -12.78
N LYS A 117 -3.77 11.05 -13.21
CA LYS A 117 -5.11 11.02 -13.81
C LYS A 117 -6.17 11.60 -12.87
N THR A 118 -6.16 11.22 -11.59
CA THR A 118 -7.13 11.70 -10.59
C THR A 118 -6.97 13.20 -10.32
N ALA A 119 -5.74 13.72 -10.40
CA ALA A 119 -5.46 15.15 -10.29
C ALA A 119 -5.83 15.95 -11.55
N GLY A 120 -6.19 15.27 -12.64
CA GLY A 120 -6.63 15.90 -13.89
C GLY A 120 -5.51 16.30 -14.84
N TYR A 121 -4.30 15.78 -14.65
CA TYR A 121 -3.18 15.98 -15.57
C TYR A 121 -3.11 14.90 -16.64
N ASP A 122 -2.67 15.29 -17.84
CA ASP A 122 -2.46 14.37 -18.97
C ASP A 122 -1.22 13.49 -18.80
N SER A 123 -0.23 13.97 -18.02
CA SER A 123 1.02 13.25 -17.74
C SER A 123 1.66 13.73 -16.43
N LEU A 124 2.63 12.96 -15.92
CA LEU A 124 3.43 13.34 -14.76
C LEU A 124 4.28 14.58 -15.07
N ASP A 125 4.80 14.70 -16.31
CA ASP A 125 5.56 15.88 -16.74
C ASP A 125 4.67 17.14 -16.77
N ALA A 126 3.42 17.03 -17.22
CA ALA A 126 2.48 18.16 -17.18
C ALA A 126 2.21 18.63 -15.74
N ALA A 127 2.08 17.70 -14.80
CA ALA A 127 1.96 18.03 -13.38
C ALA A 127 3.24 18.68 -12.82
N LYS A 128 4.42 18.19 -13.23
CA LYS A 128 5.72 18.74 -12.86
C LYS A 128 5.88 20.17 -13.37
N GLU A 129 5.54 20.44 -14.63
CA GLU A 129 5.57 21.78 -15.24
C GLU A 129 4.61 22.76 -14.53
N ASP A 130 3.48 22.26 -14.03
CA ASP A 130 2.51 23.04 -13.22
C ASP A 130 2.92 23.20 -11.75
N GLY A 131 4.11 22.71 -11.37
CA GLY A 131 4.66 22.80 -10.02
C GLY A 131 4.00 21.85 -9.01
N THR A 132 3.40 20.75 -9.47
CA THR A 132 2.70 19.78 -8.62
C THR A 132 3.57 18.58 -8.27
N ALA A 133 3.68 18.30 -6.97
CA ALA A 133 4.26 17.07 -6.42
C ALA A 133 3.18 16.12 -5.93
N PHE A 134 3.43 14.83 -6.09
CA PHE A 134 2.63 13.76 -5.51
C PHE A 134 3.38 13.15 -4.32
N VAL A 135 2.71 13.04 -3.19
CA VAL A 135 3.25 12.44 -1.98
C VAL A 135 2.43 11.21 -1.62
N PHE A 136 3.06 10.05 -1.68
CA PHE A 136 2.44 8.79 -1.28
C PHE A 136 2.78 8.47 0.16
N MET A 137 1.75 8.43 1.02
CA MET A 137 1.88 8.21 2.45
C MET A 137 1.55 6.76 2.82
N GLY A 138 2.57 6.00 3.21
CA GLY A 138 2.43 4.66 3.82
C GLY A 138 2.16 4.74 5.31
N HIS A 139 1.97 3.57 5.93
CA HIS A 139 1.79 3.49 7.39
C HIS A 139 3.11 3.78 8.13
N GLY A 140 4.18 3.18 7.69
CA GLY A 140 5.42 3.07 8.45
C GLY A 140 5.42 1.79 9.30
N THR A 141 6.58 1.40 9.80
CA THR A 141 6.72 0.24 10.68
C THR A 141 8.10 0.22 11.32
N SER A 142 8.19 -0.24 12.56
CA SER A 142 9.46 -0.53 13.22
C SER A 142 10.11 -1.85 12.73
N HIS A 143 9.39 -2.66 11.95
CA HIS A 143 9.91 -3.90 11.36
C HIS A 143 11.04 -3.60 10.36
N SER A 144 11.98 -4.54 10.18
CA SER A 144 13.12 -4.37 9.26
C SER A 144 12.69 -4.09 7.81
N ALA A 145 11.50 -4.54 7.40
CA ALA A 145 10.91 -4.25 6.10
C ALA A 145 10.57 -2.77 5.85
N LYS A 146 10.70 -1.89 6.86
CA LYS A 146 10.54 -0.43 6.67
C LYS A 146 11.40 0.14 5.55
N VAL A 147 12.53 -0.49 5.26
CA VAL A 147 13.40 -0.13 4.15
C VAL A 147 12.69 -0.16 2.79
N SER A 148 11.58 -0.89 2.65
CA SER A 148 10.76 -0.91 1.43
C SER A 148 10.21 0.47 1.05
N TYR A 149 10.01 1.37 2.00
CA TYR A 149 9.61 2.76 1.71
C TYR A 149 10.77 3.55 1.09
N SER A 150 12.00 3.41 1.61
CA SER A 150 13.19 4.02 1.01
C SER A 150 13.46 3.41 -0.39
N GLN A 151 13.24 2.11 -0.56
CA GLN A 151 13.36 1.44 -1.85
C GLN A 151 12.33 1.96 -2.86
N MET A 152 11.10 2.24 -2.44
CA MET A 152 10.11 2.89 -3.31
C MET A 152 10.55 4.30 -3.72
N ALA A 153 11.13 5.08 -2.82
CA ALA A 153 11.70 6.38 -3.17
C ALA A 153 12.87 6.25 -4.16
N ALA A 154 13.73 5.24 -4.00
CA ALA A 154 14.78 4.92 -4.97
C ALA A 154 14.20 4.49 -6.32
N GLN A 155 13.14 3.71 -6.33
CA GLN A 155 12.44 3.30 -7.55
C GLN A 155 11.81 4.49 -8.30
N MET A 156 11.21 5.45 -7.56
CA MET A 156 10.71 6.69 -8.19
C MET A 156 11.82 7.47 -8.89
N LYS A 157 13.00 7.57 -8.28
CA LYS A 157 14.17 8.22 -8.88
C LYS A 157 14.68 7.47 -10.12
N ASP A 158 14.73 6.13 -10.08
CA ASP A 158 15.14 5.30 -11.21
C ASP A 158 14.21 5.49 -12.42
N LEU A 159 12.91 5.66 -12.19
CA LEU A 159 11.90 5.98 -13.19
C LEU A 159 11.92 7.46 -13.62
N SER A 160 12.80 8.30 -13.05
CA SER A 160 12.82 9.76 -13.28
C SER A 160 11.54 10.48 -12.87
N TYR A 161 10.85 9.98 -11.85
CA TYR A 161 9.65 10.58 -11.27
C TYR A 161 10.01 11.60 -10.20
N ASP A 162 10.68 12.71 -10.62
CA ASP A 162 11.29 13.69 -9.72
C ASP A 162 10.27 14.44 -8.84
N ASN A 163 9.00 14.47 -9.24
CA ASN A 163 7.91 15.11 -8.49
C ASN A 163 7.05 14.11 -7.71
N VAL A 164 7.59 12.92 -7.41
CA VAL A 164 6.93 11.89 -6.59
C VAL A 164 7.75 11.59 -5.36
N PHE A 165 7.13 11.67 -4.20
CA PHE A 165 7.75 11.50 -2.88
C PHE A 165 7.05 10.39 -2.08
N ILE A 166 7.81 9.74 -1.21
CA ILE A 166 7.32 8.69 -0.31
C ILE A 166 7.43 9.18 1.12
N GLY A 167 6.36 9.01 1.88
CA GLY A 167 6.34 9.29 3.30
C GLY A 167 5.60 8.22 4.10
N THR A 168 5.62 8.30 5.43
CA THR A 168 4.93 7.37 6.32
C THR A 168 4.36 8.08 7.54
N VAL A 169 3.19 7.62 8.02
CA VAL A 169 2.53 8.15 9.23
C VAL A 169 3.44 8.04 10.45
N GLU A 170 4.09 6.88 10.62
CA GLU A 170 4.93 6.59 11.79
C GLU A 170 6.32 7.25 11.72
N GLY A 171 6.67 7.89 10.59
CA GLY A 171 8.01 8.44 10.37
C GLY A 171 9.12 7.38 10.39
N GLU A 172 8.79 6.18 9.93
CA GLU A 172 9.70 5.04 9.89
C GLU A 172 9.76 4.43 8.47
N PRO A 173 10.90 4.56 7.78
CA PRO A 173 12.19 5.16 8.23
C PRO A 173 12.14 6.68 8.36
N GLU A 174 13.09 7.28 9.10
CA GLU A 174 13.10 8.70 9.50
C GLU A 174 12.97 9.69 8.33
N GLU A 175 13.58 9.41 7.20
CA GLU A 175 13.49 10.27 6.00
C GLU A 175 12.06 10.37 5.44
N THR A 176 11.16 9.47 5.85
CA THR A 176 9.76 9.45 5.42
C THR A 176 8.82 10.19 6.38
N ALA A 177 9.34 10.76 7.47
CA ALA A 177 8.57 11.58 8.39
C ALA A 177 8.00 12.82 7.70
N CYS A 178 6.82 13.29 8.14
CA CYS A 178 6.07 14.37 7.50
C CYS A 178 6.95 15.64 7.28
N GLU A 179 7.67 16.07 8.33
CA GLU A 179 8.52 17.24 8.28
C GLU A 179 9.67 17.10 7.27
N ASN A 180 10.25 15.90 7.16
CA ASN A 180 11.34 15.64 6.20
C ASN A 180 10.81 15.62 4.76
N VAL A 181 9.60 15.09 4.54
CA VAL A 181 8.95 15.11 3.23
C VAL A 181 8.54 16.52 2.83
N ILE A 182 8.03 17.35 3.75
CA ILE A 182 7.74 18.76 3.51
C ILE A 182 9.00 19.49 3.01
N GLU A 183 10.12 19.34 3.71
CA GLU A 183 11.39 19.99 3.29
C GLU A 183 11.86 19.45 1.94
N ALA A 184 11.78 18.13 1.69
CA ALA A 184 12.18 17.56 0.41
C ALA A 184 11.37 18.11 -0.77
N VAL A 185 10.04 18.22 -0.64
CA VAL A 185 9.15 18.77 -1.67
C VAL A 185 9.46 20.27 -1.91
N LYS A 186 9.67 21.02 -0.83
CA LYS A 186 10.05 22.45 -0.88
C LYS A 186 11.40 22.65 -1.57
N GLU A 187 12.43 21.89 -1.18
CA GLU A 187 13.78 21.97 -1.78
C GLU A 187 13.77 21.62 -3.27
N ALA A 188 12.87 20.70 -3.68
CA ALA A 188 12.66 20.37 -5.08
C ALA A 188 11.90 21.46 -5.87
N GLY A 189 11.38 22.49 -5.18
CA GLY A 189 10.78 23.68 -5.78
C GLY A 189 9.32 23.52 -6.20
N TYR A 190 8.61 22.51 -5.72
CA TYR A 190 7.18 22.35 -5.98
C TYR A 190 6.34 23.20 -5.04
N THR A 191 5.25 23.78 -5.57
CA THR A 191 4.36 24.68 -4.82
C THR A 191 2.95 24.12 -4.63
N LYS A 192 2.61 23.02 -5.32
CA LYS A 192 1.35 22.32 -5.19
C LYS A 192 1.61 20.88 -4.76
N VAL A 193 0.79 20.36 -3.87
CA VAL A 193 0.97 19.00 -3.32
C VAL A 193 -0.34 18.22 -3.41
N VAL A 194 -0.24 16.98 -3.85
CA VAL A 194 -1.31 15.99 -3.81
C VAL A 194 -0.89 14.85 -2.89
N LEU A 195 -1.58 14.69 -1.77
CA LEU A 195 -1.38 13.59 -0.83
C LEU A 195 -2.26 12.40 -1.21
N ARG A 196 -1.67 11.21 -1.23
CA ARG A 196 -2.38 9.96 -1.52
C ARG A 196 -1.85 8.81 -0.67
N PRO A 197 -2.70 7.88 -0.17
CA PRO A 197 -2.20 6.78 0.64
C PRO A 197 -1.42 5.76 -0.22
N LEU A 198 -0.28 5.30 0.31
CA LEU A 198 0.46 4.12 -0.13
C LEU A 198 0.02 2.94 0.75
N MET A 199 -1.26 2.65 0.71
CA MET A 199 -1.93 1.61 1.50
C MET A 199 -2.96 0.89 0.65
N VAL A 200 -3.10 -0.42 0.82
CA VAL A 200 -4.05 -1.22 0.03
C VAL A 200 -5.49 -0.77 0.28
N VAL A 201 -5.80 -0.37 1.51
CA VAL A 201 -7.10 0.18 1.93
C VAL A 201 -6.90 1.58 2.49
N ALA A 202 -7.69 2.54 2.01
CA ALA A 202 -7.76 3.89 2.59
C ALA A 202 -8.68 3.86 3.81
N GLY A 203 -8.13 3.48 4.96
CA GLY A 203 -8.78 3.42 6.27
C GLY A 203 -8.60 4.69 7.10
N ASP A 204 -8.53 4.53 8.44
CA ASP A 204 -8.41 5.63 9.40
C ASP A 204 -7.19 6.50 9.13
N HIS A 205 -6.01 5.92 8.87
CA HIS A 205 -4.80 6.68 8.55
C HIS A 205 -4.96 7.59 7.32
N ALA A 206 -5.63 7.14 6.26
CA ALA A 206 -5.87 7.96 5.08
C ALA A 206 -6.90 9.08 5.34
N ASN A 207 -7.89 8.83 6.18
CA ASN A 207 -8.96 9.79 6.47
C ASN A 207 -8.57 10.78 7.55
N ASN A 208 -7.86 10.33 8.58
CA ASN A 208 -7.52 11.14 9.76
C ASN A 208 -6.08 11.66 9.67
N ASP A 209 -5.07 10.76 9.66
CA ASP A 209 -3.66 11.18 9.72
C ASP A 209 -3.19 11.86 8.42
N MET A 210 -3.72 11.46 7.25
CA MET A 210 -3.38 12.12 5.99
C MET A 210 -4.27 13.33 5.70
N ALA A 211 -5.58 13.14 5.68
CA ALA A 211 -6.54 14.09 5.12
C ALA A 211 -7.43 14.76 6.17
N GLY A 212 -7.26 14.46 7.45
CA GLY A 212 -8.04 15.02 8.55
C GLY A 212 -7.83 16.52 8.73
N ASP A 213 -8.66 17.12 9.60
CA ASP A 213 -8.58 18.53 9.91
C ASP A 213 -7.82 18.81 11.22
N ASP A 214 -7.35 17.77 11.91
CA ASP A 214 -6.51 17.89 13.12
C ASP A 214 -5.14 18.48 12.76
N GLU A 215 -4.52 19.20 13.69
CA GLU A 215 -3.26 19.92 13.48
C GLU A 215 -2.09 19.00 13.09
N ASP A 216 -2.13 17.75 13.54
CA ASP A 216 -1.13 16.72 13.29
C ASP A 216 -1.36 15.92 11.98
N SER A 217 -2.48 16.16 11.29
CA SER A 217 -2.70 15.56 9.97
C SER A 217 -1.68 16.07 8.95
N TRP A 218 -1.28 15.24 8.00
CA TRP A 218 -0.36 15.62 6.93
C TRP A 218 -0.86 16.83 6.15
N LYS A 219 -2.14 16.85 5.75
CA LYS A 219 -2.77 17.98 5.08
C LYS A 219 -2.60 19.29 5.88
N SER A 220 -2.84 19.25 7.19
CA SER A 220 -2.70 20.42 8.06
C SER A 220 -1.25 20.85 8.20
N GLN A 221 -0.31 19.92 8.40
CA GLN A 221 1.12 20.22 8.51
C GLN A 221 1.69 20.82 7.21
N PHE A 222 1.38 20.20 6.04
CA PHE A 222 1.76 20.75 4.73
C PHE A 222 1.21 22.16 4.53
N THR A 223 -0.07 22.39 4.85
CA THR A 223 -0.71 23.70 4.75
C THR A 223 -0.08 24.71 5.71
N ALA A 224 0.12 24.32 6.97
CA ALA A 224 0.70 25.20 8.01
C ALA A 224 2.17 25.56 7.75
N SER A 225 2.89 24.78 6.96
CA SER A 225 4.27 25.08 6.56
C SER A 225 4.40 26.42 5.81
N GLY A 226 3.33 26.83 5.13
CA GLY A 226 3.28 28.08 4.37
C GLY A 226 4.11 28.09 3.07
N TYR A 227 4.62 26.93 2.63
CA TYR A 227 5.42 26.81 1.40
C TYR A 227 4.59 26.48 0.16
N PHE A 228 3.40 25.93 0.35
CA PHE A 228 2.60 25.41 -0.75
C PHE A 228 1.37 26.28 -1.04
N ASP A 229 1.12 26.54 -2.31
CA ASP A 229 -0.05 27.27 -2.80
C ASP A 229 -1.33 26.45 -2.65
N SER A 230 -1.23 25.11 -2.80
CA SER A 230 -2.34 24.18 -2.58
C SER A 230 -1.86 22.84 -2.01
N VAL A 231 -2.70 22.24 -1.18
CA VAL A 231 -2.53 20.88 -0.64
C VAL A 231 -3.85 20.12 -0.83
N ASP A 232 -3.86 19.22 -1.79
CA ASP A 232 -5.01 18.41 -2.14
C ASP A 232 -4.85 16.96 -1.64
N THR A 233 -5.94 16.24 -1.46
CA THR A 233 -5.93 14.85 -0.98
C THR A 233 -6.74 13.93 -1.88
N GLN A 234 -6.22 12.74 -2.12
CA GLN A 234 -6.89 11.66 -2.88
C GLN A 234 -7.07 10.45 -1.96
N ILE A 235 -8.22 10.34 -1.30
CA ILE A 235 -8.51 9.26 -0.33
C ILE A 235 -8.97 8.02 -1.10
N SER A 236 -8.02 7.27 -1.66
CA SER A 236 -8.29 6.03 -2.39
C SER A 236 -7.16 5.03 -2.18
N GLY A 237 -7.50 3.84 -1.69
CA GLY A 237 -6.52 2.75 -1.48
C GLY A 237 -6.06 2.11 -2.79
N LEU A 238 -4.84 1.53 -2.75
CA LEU A 238 -4.20 0.88 -3.91
C LEU A 238 -5.02 -0.27 -4.47
N GLY A 239 -5.75 -1.00 -3.62
CA GLY A 239 -6.61 -2.11 -4.04
C GLY A 239 -7.76 -1.72 -4.97
N ARG A 240 -8.03 -0.43 -5.18
CA ARG A 240 -9.01 0.08 -6.16
C ARG A 240 -8.41 0.34 -7.55
N ILE A 241 -7.09 0.40 -7.66
CA ILE A 241 -6.39 0.64 -8.93
C ILE A 241 -6.38 -0.67 -9.72
N GLU A 242 -6.96 -0.64 -10.92
CA GLU A 242 -7.07 -1.83 -11.77
C GLU A 242 -5.69 -2.43 -12.09
N ALA A 243 -4.71 -1.58 -12.43
CA ALA A 243 -3.33 -2.01 -12.70
C ALA A 243 -2.71 -2.73 -11.48
N ILE A 244 -2.98 -2.28 -10.27
CA ILE A 244 -2.55 -2.97 -9.04
C ILE A 244 -3.23 -4.33 -8.88
N GLN A 245 -4.51 -4.43 -9.21
CA GLN A 245 -5.23 -5.72 -9.14
C GLN A 245 -4.70 -6.76 -10.15
N GLN A 246 -4.00 -6.33 -11.19
CA GLN A 246 -3.38 -7.21 -12.19
C GLN A 246 -1.94 -7.63 -11.81
N ILE A 247 -1.33 -6.99 -10.82
CA ILE A 247 0.00 -7.35 -10.29
C ILE A 247 -0.10 -8.53 -9.31
N CYS A 248 -1.23 -8.65 -8.61
CA CYS A 248 -1.48 -9.69 -7.60
C CYS A 248 -1.82 -11.06 -8.20
#